data_33ecbb087b8f1781b1f621a73a4425f8
#
_entry.id   33ecbb087b8f1781b1f621a73a4425f8
#
_cell.length_a   1.000
_cell.length_b   1.000
_cell.length_c   1.000
_cell.angle_alpha   90.00
_cell.angle_beta   90.00
_cell.angle_gamma   90.00
#
_symmetry.space_group_name_H-M   'P 1'
#
loop_
_entity.id
_entity.type
_entity.pdbx_description
1 polymer ?
#
loop_
_entity_poly.entity_id
_entity_poly.type
_entity_poly.pdbx_seq_one_letter_code
_entity_poly.pdbx_strand_id
1 'polypeptide(L)'
;MHPTSTHFVKRLRERDSQAWFELWENFGPILRTQLQRWGAGRIGWETAQDLSQETMSALAQAIDRHDPSRGARFSTWLFSIARYTLGDEIDRRMAQKRGEGQRPVGLEAAAEAADGGAAPDAAYEQQIFDAKVQAALRAVEREVGLSDFEVFRQRVLEGKSGVEVAEDMGLSTSAVSRCLSRVREALRGHLQAVVQRYSFTSEEDQELSRNGLLANPNKEGNPDFDLALSEIYARLTGDSGAGAVS
;
A
#
# COMPACT_ATOMS: atom_id res chain seq x y z
N MET A 1 -7.23 17.57 -3.11
CA MET A 1 -6.89 16.67 -1.98
C MET A 1 -8.11 16.45 -1.11
N HIS A 2 -8.40 15.20 -0.76
CA HIS A 2 -9.55 14.85 0.07
C HIS A 2 -9.35 15.29 1.54
N PRO A 3 -10.40 15.69 2.30
CA PRO A 3 -10.27 16.05 3.71
C PRO A 3 -9.59 14.99 4.57
N THR A 4 -9.82 13.71 4.26
CA THR A 4 -9.19 12.57 4.95
C THR A 4 -7.68 12.53 4.74
N SER A 5 -7.19 12.79 3.52
CA SER A 5 -5.76 12.89 3.22
C SER A 5 -5.11 14.08 3.91
N THR A 6 -5.81 15.22 3.94
CA THR A 6 -5.35 16.41 4.68
C THR A 6 -5.19 16.10 6.16
N HIS A 7 -6.15 15.39 6.75
CA HIS A 7 -6.09 14.97 8.15
C HIS A 7 -4.94 13.99 8.39
N PHE A 8 -4.73 13.03 7.49
CA PHE A 8 -3.62 12.08 7.60
C PHE A 8 -2.25 12.78 7.54
N VAL A 9 -2.05 13.68 6.56
CA VAL A 9 -0.81 14.48 6.47
C VAL A 9 -0.60 15.34 7.72
N LYS A 10 -1.67 15.91 8.27
CA LYS A 10 -1.61 16.66 9.54
C LYS A 10 -1.11 15.77 10.69
N ARG A 11 -1.66 14.57 10.86
CA ARG A 11 -1.21 13.59 11.87
C ARG A 11 0.28 13.23 11.70
N LEU A 12 0.75 13.03 10.47
CA LEU A 12 2.16 12.78 10.19
C LEU A 12 3.05 13.97 10.62
N ARG A 13 2.63 15.21 10.35
CA ARG A 13 3.33 16.43 10.79
C ARG A 13 3.36 16.58 12.31
N GLU A 14 2.28 16.21 12.98
CA GLU A 14 2.18 16.19 14.44
C GLU A 14 2.98 15.03 15.08
N ARG A 15 3.72 14.24 14.29
CA ARG A 15 4.52 13.09 14.74
C ARG A 15 3.67 12.01 15.45
N ASP A 16 2.41 11.86 15.04
CA ASP A 16 1.54 10.81 15.55
C ASP A 16 2.13 9.42 15.22
N SER A 17 2.55 8.71 16.26
CA SER A 17 3.20 7.40 16.14
C SER A 17 2.30 6.36 15.46
N GLN A 18 0.99 6.42 15.67
CA GLN A 18 0.04 5.51 15.04
C GLN A 18 -0.06 5.78 13.52
N ALA A 19 -0.07 7.04 13.09
CA ALA A 19 -0.09 7.38 11.67
C ALA A 19 1.20 6.93 10.95
N TRP A 20 2.35 7.08 11.60
CA TRP A 20 3.63 6.59 11.08
C TRP A 20 3.70 5.06 11.05
N PHE A 21 3.19 4.38 12.07
CA PHE A 21 3.09 2.93 12.10
C PHE A 21 2.18 2.41 10.97
N GLU A 22 1.00 3.00 10.78
CA GLU A 22 0.09 2.67 9.69
C GLU A 22 0.76 2.84 8.31
N LEU A 23 1.51 3.93 8.11
CA LEU A 23 2.25 4.17 6.87
C LEU A 23 3.31 3.07 6.65
N TRP A 24 4.08 2.75 7.67
CA TRP A 24 5.09 1.69 7.62
C TRP A 24 4.48 0.31 7.39
N GLU A 25 3.45 -0.06 8.13
CA GLU A 25 2.77 -1.36 7.99
C GLU A 25 2.25 -1.56 6.55
N ASN A 26 1.71 -0.50 5.94
CA ASN A 26 1.10 -0.59 4.63
C ASN A 26 2.11 -0.54 3.47
N PHE A 27 3.15 0.28 3.57
CA PHE A 27 4.03 0.56 2.43
C PHE A 27 5.49 0.16 2.65
N GLY A 28 5.90 -0.15 3.86
CA GLY A 28 7.27 -0.62 4.17
C GLY A 28 7.68 -1.86 3.37
N PRO A 29 6.85 -2.91 3.24
CA PRO A 29 7.15 -4.07 2.41
C PRO A 29 7.41 -3.72 0.95
N ILE A 30 6.59 -2.84 0.36
CA ILE A 30 6.76 -2.38 -1.02
C ILE A 30 8.05 -1.58 -1.18
N LEU A 31 8.33 -0.68 -0.25
CA LEU A 31 9.58 0.08 -0.26
C LEU A 31 10.80 -0.84 -0.29
N ARG A 32 10.84 -1.88 0.55
CA ARG A 32 11.94 -2.85 0.57
C ARG A 32 12.12 -3.56 -0.77
N THR A 33 11.03 -4.13 -1.30
CA THR A 33 11.05 -4.84 -2.58
C THR A 33 11.50 -3.92 -3.71
N GLN A 34 10.99 -2.70 -3.72
CA GLN A 34 11.29 -1.75 -4.77
C GLN A 34 12.73 -1.21 -4.69
N LEU A 35 13.23 -0.93 -3.49
CA LEU A 35 14.62 -0.53 -3.26
C LEU A 35 15.59 -1.64 -3.71
N GLN A 36 15.28 -2.90 -3.41
CA GLN A 36 16.06 -4.04 -3.87
C GLN A 36 16.09 -4.14 -5.41
N ARG A 37 14.92 -3.99 -6.04
CA ARG A 37 14.79 -4.01 -7.51
C ARG A 37 15.60 -2.88 -8.17
N TRP A 38 15.50 -1.65 -7.67
CA TRP A 38 16.23 -0.51 -8.22
C TRP A 38 17.73 -0.59 -7.94
N GLY A 39 18.11 -1.20 -6.84
CA GLY A 39 19.50 -1.43 -6.49
C GLY A 39 20.21 -2.40 -7.43
N ALA A 40 19.48 -3.23 -8.20
CA ALA A 40 19.96 -4.07 -9.30
C ALA A 40 21.28 -4.80 -8.98
N GLY A 41 21.33 -5.54 -7.88
CA GLY A 41 22.51 -6.28 -7.41
C GLY A 41 23.61 -5.43 -6.76
N ARG A 42 23.46 -4.12 -6.67
CA ARG A 42 24.38 -3.23 -5.94
C ARG A 42 24.12 -3.22 -4.44
N ILE A 43 22.90 -3.56 -4.03
CA ILE A 43 22.50 -3.71 -2.64
C ILE A 43 21.87 -5.08 -2.40
N GLY A 44 22.13 -5.66 -1.21
CA GLY A 44 21.47 -6.88 -0.76
C GLY A 44 20.17 -6.58 0.00
N TRP A 45 19.49 -7.64 0.41
CA TRP A 45 18.23 -7.57 1.15
C TRP A 45 18.35 -6.77 2.47
N GLU A 46 19.40 -7.01 3.25
CA GLU A 46 19.64 -6.29 4.50
C GLU A 46 19.74 -4.78 4.25
N THR A 47 20.52 -4.37 3.24
CA THR A 47 20.62 -2.95 2.88
C THR A 47 19.28 -2.38 2.43
N ALA A 48 18.48 -3.13 1.66
CA ALA A 48 17.15 -2.67 1.26
C ALA A 48 16.20 -2.51 2.47
N GLN A 49 16.37 -3.34 3.49
CA GLN A 49 15.64 -3.22 4.74
C GLN A 49 16.05 -1.95 5.51
N ASP A 50 17.35 -1.68 5.65
CA ASP A 50 17.85 -0.48 6.30
C ASP A 50 17.41 0.78 5.55
N LEU A 51 17.55 0.80 4.23
CA LEU A 51 17.13 1.91 3.38
C LEU A 51 15.62 2.16 3.44
N SER A 52 14.81 1.12 3.64
CA SER A 52 13.37 1.32 3.83
C SER A 52 13.04 2.06 5.14
N GLN A 53 13.81 1.83 6.19
CA GLN A 53 13.71 2.57 7.46
C GLN A 53 14.26 4.00 7.32
N GLU A 54 15.40 4.16 6.62
CA GLU A 54 15.93 5.50 6.31
C GLU A 54 14.94 6.32 5.47
N THR A 55 14.27 5.69 4.51
CA THR A 55 13.20 6.33 3.72
C THR A 55 12.09 6.86 4.62
N MET A 56 11.65 6.09 5.63
CA MET A 56 10.64 6.56 6.58
C MET A 56 11.14 7.73 7.42
N SER A 57 12.40 7.72 7.81
CA SER A 57 13.03 8.84 8.53
C SER A 57 13.13 10.09 7.63
N ALA A 58 13.50 9.91 6.36
CA ALA A 58 13.55 11.00 5.37
C ALA A 58 12.14 11.56 5.09
N LEU A 59 11.13 10.69 4.98
CA LEU A 59 9.72 11.09 4.88
C LEU A 59 9.30 11.95 6.08
N ALA A 60 9.70 11.53 7.30
CA ALA A 60 9.38 12.28 8.50
C ALA A 60 10.02 13.69 8.54
N GLN A 61 11.17 13.87 7.92
CA GLN A 61 11.81 15.18 7.79
C GLN A 61 11.20 16.00 6.62
N ALA A 62 10.79 15.35 5.55
CA ALA A 62 10.23 16.01 4.36
C ALA A 62 8.75 16.40 4.52
N ILE A 63 7.99 15.74 5.41
CA ILE A 63 6.54 15.95 5.53
C ILE A 63 6.15 17.39 5.88
N ASP A 64 6.98 18.10 6.62
CA ASP A 64 6.72 19.48 7.02
C ASP A 64 6.78 20.44 5.82
N ARG A 65 7.56 20.09 4.78
CA ARG A 65 7.72 20.86 3.53
C ARG A 65 6.82 20.35 2.40
N HIS A 66 6.18 19.18 2.58
CA HIS A 66 5.30 18.63 1.57
C HIS A 66 4.11 19.56 1.35
N ASP A 67 3.95 20.04 0.11
CA ASP A 67 2.83 20.86 -0.31
C ASP A 67 1.86 20.04 -1.18
N PRO A 68 0.74 19.59 -0.60
CA PRO A 68 -0.25 18.81 -1.35
C PRO A 68 -0.88 19.56 -2.53
N SER A 69 -0.80 20.90 -2.56
CA SER A 69 -1.38 21.70 -3.64
C SER A 69 -0.62 21.58 -4.96
N ARG A 70 0.61 21.08 -4.93
CA ARG A 70 1.45 20.87 -6.13
C ARG A 70 1.02 19.67 -6.99
N GLY A 71 0.01 18.91 -6.56
CA GLY A 71 -0.62 17.87 -7.37
C GLY A 71 0.18 16.58 -7.57
N ALA A 72 1.25 16.36 -6.80
CA ALA A 72 1.96 15.09 -6.82
C ALA A 72 1.09 13.99 -6.19
N ARG A 73 1.07 12.80 -6.79
CA ARG A 73 0.41 11.61 -6.22
C ARG A 73 1.12 11.17 -4.95
N PHE A 74 0.40 10.49 -4.06
CA PHE A 74 0.98 9.84 -2.89
C PHE A 74 2.11 8.87 -3.28
N SER A 75 1.89 8.04 -4.29
CA SER A 75 2.88 7.12 -4.83
C SER A 75 4.13 7.84 -5.31
N THR A 76 3.98 8.94 -6.06
CA THR A 76 5.10 9.76 -6.55
C THR A 76 5.90 10.36 -5.41
N TRP A 77 5.24 10.88 -4.39
CA TRP A 77 5.90 11.44 -3.21
C TRP A 77 6.73 10.38 -2.48
N LEU A 78 6.14 9.21 -2.20
CA LEU A 78 6.83 8.09 -1.54
C LEU A 78 8.02 7.58 -2.38
N PHE A 79 7.80 7.41 -3.68
CA PHE A 79 8.80 6.96 -4.66
C PHE A 79 10.02 7.89 -4.72
N SER A 80 9.80 9.19 -4.80
CA SER A 80 10.88 10.18 -4.94
C SER A 80 11.84 10.14 -3.76
N ILE A 81 11.30 10.04 -2.54
CA ILE A 81 12.11 9.96 -1.33
C ILE A 81 12.88 8.63 -1.25
N ALA A 82 12.23 7.51 -1.60
CA ALA A 82 12.91 6.21 -1.64
C ALA A 82 14.04 6.18 -2.69
N ARG A 83 13.84 6.77 -3.85
CA ARG A 83 14.89 6.90 -4.88
C ARG A 83 16.06 7.75 -4.41
N TYR A 84 15.77 8.83 -3.67
CA TYR A 84 16.79 9.67 -3.10
C TYR A 84 17.65 8.91 -2.09
N THR A 85 17.05 8.22 -1.11
CA THR A 85 17.79 7.44 -0.10
C THR A 85 18.65 6.35 -0.74
N LEU A 86 18.16 5.68 -1.80
CA LEU A 86 18.93 4.70 -2.55
C LEU A 86 20.12 5.35 -3.28
N GLY A 87 19.93 6.50 -3.90
CA GLY A 87 20.98 7.23 -4.60
C GLY A 87 22.11 7.61 -3.65
N ASP A 88 21.77 8.18 -2.50
CA ASP A 88 22.73 8.58 -1.47
C ASP A 88 23.56 7.39 -0.96
N GLU A 89 22.94 6.23 -0.73
CA GLU A 89 23.65 5.00 -0.34
C GLU A 89 24.59 4.49 -1.44
N ILE A 90 24.16 4.50 -2.69
CA ILE A 90 25.03 4.08 -3.82
C ILE A 90 26.23 5.00 -3.92
N ASP A 91 26.04 6.32 -3.82
CA ASP A 91 27.10 7.31 -3.89
C ASP A 91 28.07 7.18 -2.70
N ARG A 92 27.55 6.91 -1.50
CA ARG A 92 28.33 6.63 -0.31
C ARG A 92 29.27 5.41 -0.51
N ARG A 93 28.73 4.31 -1.05
CA ARG A 93 29.53 3.11 -1.34
C ARG A 93 30.59 3.36 -2.40
N MET A 94 30.27 4.15 -3.43
CA MET A 94 31.23 4.52 -4.47
C MET A 94 32.35 5.41 -3.91
N ALA A 95 32.04 6.38 -3.06
CA ALA A 95 33.03 7.23 -2.41
C ALA A 95 33.95 6.43 -1.48
N GLN A 96 33.42 5.49 -0.69
CA GLN A 96 34.22 4.59 0.14
C GLN A 96 35.20 3.75 -0.70
N LYS A 97 34.77 3.22 -1.86
CA LYS A 97 35.66 2.46 -2.76
C LYS A 97 36.77 3.31 -3.37
N ARG A 98 36.56 4.62 -3.53
CA ARG A 98 37.57 5.55 -4.08
C ARG A 98 38.48 6.16 -3.02
N GLY A 99 38.21 5.94 -1.74
CA GLY A 99 38.97 6.54 -0.62
C GLY A 99 38.68 8.04 -0.44
N GLU A 100 37.61 8.56 -1.04
CA GLU A 100 37.20 9.97 -0.94
C GLU A 100 36.22 10.12 0.24
N GLY A 101 36.44 11.17 1.05
CA GLY A 101 35.53 11.54 2.14
C GLY A 101 34.14 11.94 1.61
N GLN A 102 33.10 11.56 2.32
CA GLN A 102 31.70 11.80 1.97
C GLN A 102 31.36 13.29 1.90
N ARG A 103 30.63 13.68 0.86
CA ARG A 103 29.74 14.84 0.89
C ARG A 103 28.30 14.32 1.06
N PRO A 104 27.59 14.62 2.14
CA PRO A 104 26.17 14.37 2.21
C PRO A 104 25.45 15.24 1.19
N VAL A 105 24.73 14.62 0.27
CA VAL A 105 23.80 15.38 -0.58
C VAL A 105 22.60 15.71 0.28
N GLY A 106 22.27 16.99 0.43
CA GLY A 106 21.29 17.46 1.41
C GLY A 106 19.87 16.91 1.13
N LEU A 107 19.16 16.61 2.19
CA LEU A 107 17.75 16.18 2.21
C LEU A 107 16.81 17.18 1.49
N GLU A 108 17.28 18.42 1.29
CA GLU A 108 16.62 19.49 0.53
C GLU A 108 16.35 19.07 -0.92
N ALA A 109 17.30 18.35 -1.55
CA ALA A 109 17.13 17.81 -2.90
C ALA A 109 16.05 16.71 -2.99
N ALA A 110 15.77 15.97 -1.91
CA ALA A 110 14.74 14.94 -1.91
C ALA A 110 13.32 15.55 -1.91
N ALA A 111 13.13 16.65 -1.19
CA ALA A 111 11.84 17.35 -1.16
C ALA A 111 11.57 18.04 -2.51
N GLU A 112 12.60 18.57 -3.17
CA GLU A 112 12.49 19.16 -4.51
C GLU A 112 12.32 18.09 -5.61
N ALA A 113 12.98 16.94 -5.48
CA ALA A 113 12.82 15.82 -6.41
C ALA A 113 11.41 15.21 -6.38
N ALA A 114 10.69 15.33 -5.26
CA ALA A 114 9.29 14.90 -5.16
C ALA A 114 8.35 15.71 -6.07
N ASP A 115 8.74 16.92 -6.44
CA ASP A 115 7.94 17.82 -7.28
C ASP A 115 8.26 17.73 -8.79
N GLY A 116 9.35 17.08 -9.20
CA GLY A 116 9.79 17.04 -10.61
C GLY A 116 10.43 15.74 -11.06
N GLY A 117 10.43 14.70 -10.24
CA GLY A 117 11.02 13.40 -10.55
C GLY A 117 10.26 12.62 -11.62
N ALA A 118 10.93 11.63 -12.24
CA ALA A 118 10.29 10.70 -13.17
C ALA A 118 9.07 10.04 -12.49
N ALA A 119 7.95 10.01 -13.20
CA ALA A 119 6.73 9.34 -12.71
C ALA A 119 7.02 7.86 -12.41
N PRO A 120 6.44 7.30 -11.35
CA PRO A 120 6.50 5.86 -11.09
C PRO A 120 6.00 5.06 -12.28
N ASP A 121 6.58 3.87 -12.50
CA ASP A 121 6.05 2.96 -13.52
C ASP A 121 4.68 2.38 -13.09
N ALA A 122 3.92 1.87 -14.07
CA ALA A 122 2.59 1.33 -13.83
C ALA A 122 2.60 0.14 -12.84
N ALA A 123 3.70 -0.62 -12.82
CA ALA A 123 3.84 -1.75 -11.90
C ALA A 123 3.96 -1.28 -10.43
N TYR A 124 4.69 -0.20 -10.19
CA TYR A 124 4.77 0.40 -8.86
C TYR A 124 3.44 1.02 -8.42
N GLU A 125 2.75 1.73 -9.31
CA GLU A 125 1.41 2.27 -9.04
C GLU A 125 0.44 1.15 -8.65
N GLN A 126 0.50 0.02 -9.37
CA GLN A 126 -0.32 -1.14 -9.04
C GLN A 126 0.02 -1.72 -7.66
N GLN A 127 1.29 -1.83 -7.30
CA GLN A 127 1.71 -2.30 -5.98
C GLN A 127 1.22 -1.39 -4.85
N ILE A 128 1.25 -0.07 -5.05
CA ILE A 128 0.71 0.90 -4.08
C ILE A 128 -0.81 0.71 -3.92
N PHE A 129 -1.53 0.52 -5.02
CA PHE A 129 -2.96 0.24 -4.96
C PHE A 129 -3.27 -1.10 -4.26
N ASP A 130 -2.55 -2.16 -4.61
CA ASP A 130 -2.69 -3.48 -3.98
C ASP A 130 -2.43 -3.41 -2.46
N ALA A 131 -1.47 -2.59 -2.01
CA ALA A 131 -1.24 -2.34 -0.58
C ALA A 131 -2.39 -1.58 0.10
N LYS A 132 -3.02 -0.63 -0.59
CA LYS A 132 -4.24 0.02 -0.09
C LYS A 132 -5.36 -1.01 0.12
N VAL A 133 -5.55 -1.92 -0.83
CA VAL A 133 -6.53 -3.01 -0.71
C VAL A 133 -6.19 -3.96 0.43
N GLN A 134 -4.93 -4.34 0.57
CA GLN A 134 -4.47 -5.18 1.69
C GLN A 134 -4.71 -4.51 3.05
N ALA A 135 -4.47 -3.21 3.16
CA ALA A 135 -4.76 -2.45 4.38
C ALA A 135 -6.26 -2.48 4.73
N ALA A 136 -7.13 -2.36 3.73
CA ALA A 136 -8.58 -2.46 3.92
C ALA A 136 -9.00 -3.87 4.35
N LEU A 137 -8.44 -4.92 3.75
CA LEU A 137 -8.71 -6.31 4.15
C LEU A 137 -8.33 -6.56 5.62
N ARG A 138 -7.12 -6.12 6.06
CA ARG A 138 -6.71 -6.23 7.47
C ARG A 138 -7.64 -5.46 8.42
N ALA A 139 -8.13 -4.31 8.00
CA ALA A 139 -9.05 -3.53 8.82
C ALA A 139 -10.41 -4.24 8.99
N VAL A 140 -10.93 -4.80 7.91
CA VAL A 140 -12.18 -5.59 7.94
C VAL A 140 -12.06 -6.83 8.80
N GLU A 141 -10.97 -7.58 8.67
CA GLU A 141 -10.71 -8.79 9.48
C GLU A 141 -10.78 -8.48 10.98
N ARG A 142 -10.23 -7.33 11.41
CA ARG A 142 -10.29 -6.86 12.81
C ARG A 142 -11.69 -6.44 13.23
N GLU A 143 -12.49 -5.89 12.32
CA GLU A 143 -13.83 -5.38 12.61
C GLU A 143 -14.89 -6.48 12.66
N VAL A 144 -14.95 -7.34 11.62
CA VAL A 144 -16.05 -8.31 11.49
C VAL A 144 -15.83 -9.59 12.30
N GLY A 145 -14.61 -9.81 12.80
CA GLY A 145 -14.19 -11.01 13.50
C GLY A 145 -13.80 -12.16 12.58
N LEU A 146 -12.99 -13.07 13.14
CA LEU A 146 -12.32 -14.14 12.39
C LEU A 146 -13.29 -15.07 11.66
N SER A 147 -14.43 -15.44 12.26
CA SER A 147 -15.38 -16.38 11.65
C SER A 147 -16.04 -15.81 10.38
N ASP A 148 -16.52 -14.55 10.44
CA ASP A 148 -17.15 -13.93 9.29
C ASP A 148 -16.14 -13.64 8.17
N PHE A 149 -14.94 -13.21 8.54
CA PHE A 149 -13.87 -12.99 7.58
C PHE A 149 -13.41 -14.29 6.92
N GLU A 150 -13.36 -15.40 7.68
CA GLU A 150 -12.99 -16.71 7.14
C GLU A 150 -14.02 -17.22 6.11
N VAL A 151 -15.32 -17.04 6.35
CA VAL A 151 -16.37 -17.33 5.35
C VAL A 151 -16.13 -16.52 4.07
N PHE A 152 -15.80 -15.26 4.21
CA PHE A 152 -15.51 -14.38 3.06
C PHE A 152 -14.22 -14.81 2.34
N ARG A 153 -13.16 -15.12 3.07
CA ARG A 153 -11.88 -15.57 2.51
C ARG A 153 -12.07 -16.82 1.66
N GLN A 154 -12.70 -17.85 2.21
CA GLN A 154 -12.93 -19.10 1.49
C GLN A 154 -13.82 -18.91 0.26
N ARG A 155 -14.90 -18.12 0.39
CA ARG A 155 -15.88 -17.96 -0.69
C ARG A 155 -15.40 -17.03 -1.80
N VAL A 156 -14.78 -15.90 -1.46
CA VAL A 156 -14.43 -14.82 -2.40
C VAL A 156 -12.96 -14.89 -2.81
N LEU A 157 -12.05 -15.02 -1.85
CA LEU A 157 -10.62 -14.95 -2.14
C LEU A 157 -10.05 -16.29 -2.62
N GLU A 158 -10.62 -17.40 -2.15
CA GLU A 158 -10.21 -18.78 -2.54
C GLU A 158 -11.15 -19.43 -3.57
N GLY A 159 -12.30 -18.82 -3.86
CA GLY A 159 -13.21 -19.26 -4.92
C GLY A 159 -14.06 -20.50 -4.59
N LYS A 160 -14.13 -20.97 -3.31
CA LYS A 160 -14.99 -22.10 -2.93
C LYS A 160 -16.47 -21.78 -3.19
N SER A 161 -17.26 -22.81 -3.45
CA SER A 161 -18.72 -22.64 -3.57
C SER A 161 -19.37 -22.31 -2.22
N GLY A 162 -20.55 -21.69 -2.25
CA GLY A 162 -21.28 -21.38 -1.00
C GLY A 162 -21.72 -22.62 -0.22
N VAL A 163 -21.87 -23.77 -0.89
CA VAL A 163 -22.20 -25.04 -0.27
C VAL A 163 -20.99 -25.61 0.46
N GLU A 164 -19.82 -25.65 -0.19
CA GLU A 164 -18.57 -26.11 0.43
C GLU A 164 -18.22 -25.27 1.66
N VAL A 165 -18.33 -23.93 1.57
CA VAL A 165 -18.10 -23.07 2.74
C VAL A 165 -19.09 -23.32 3.86
N ALA A 166 -20.37 -23.57 3.54
CA ALA A 166 -21.39 -23.91 4.55
C ALA A 166 -21.05 -25.20 5.27
N GLU A 167 -20.59 -26.23 4.54
CA GLU A 167 -20.16 -27.52 5.11
C GLU A 167 -18.89 -27.36 5.95
N ASP A 168 -17.85 -26.73 5.42
CA ASP A 168 -16.56 -26.53 6.10
C ASP A 168 -16.71 -25.75 7.42
N MET A 169 -17.60 -24.75 7.44
CA MET A 169 -17.81 -23.87 8.59
C MET A 169 -18.95 -24.33 9.52
N GLY A 170 -19.67 -25.39 9.17
CA GLY A 170 -20.85 -25.88 9.94
C GLY A 170 -22.00 -24.85 9.95
N LEU A 171 -22.19 -24.10 8.86
CA LEU A 171 -23.18 -23.05 8.71
C LEU A 171 -24.28 -23.43 7.70
N SER A 172 -25.42 -22.74 7.76
CA SER A 172 -26.38 -22.81 6.66
C SER A 172 -25.95 -21.89 5.50
N THR A 173 -26.36 -22.22 4.26
CA THR A 173 -26.09 -21.37 3.08
C THR A 173 -26.65 -19.95 3.23
N SER A 174 -27.78 -19.81 3.95
CA SER A 174 -28.35 -18.50 4.28
C SER A 174 -27.48 -17.72 5.28
N ALA A 175 -26.83 -18.41 6.22
CA ALA A 175 -25.87 -17.79 7.14
C ALA A 175 -24.61 -17.31 6.37
N VAL A 176 -24.06 -18.15 5.49
CA VAL A 176 -22.97 -17.77 4.59
C VAL A 176 -23.31 -16.50 3.80
N SER A 177 -24.50 -16.43 3.19
CA SER A 177 -24.94 -15.25 2.43
C SER A 177 -25.01 -13.97 3.28
N ARG A 178 -25.45 -14.08 4.55
CA ARG A 178 -25.48 -12.94 5.47
C ARG A 178 -24.09 -12.46 5.88
N CYS A 179 -23.18 -13.42 6.17
CA CYS A 179 -21.79 -13.12 6.46
C CYS A 179 -21.13 -12.37 5.28
N LEU A 180 -21.28 -12.89 4.07
CA LEU A 180 -20.75 -12.27 2.86
C LEU A 180 -21.27 -10.83 2.65
N SER A 181 -22.56 -10.60 2.86
CA SER A 181 -23.14 -9.27 2.71
C SER A 181 -22.54 -8.27 3.72
N ARG A 182 -22.38 -8.68 4.97
CA ARG A 182 -21.80 -7.87 6.05
C ARG A 182 -20.33 -7.54 5.77
N VAL A 183 -19.53 -8.54 5.40
CA VAL A 183 -18.12 -8.35 5.10
C VAL A 183 -17.91 -7.46 3.88
N ARG A 184 -18.70 -7.65 2.80
CA ARG A 184 -18.63 -6.77 1.61
C ARG A 184 -18.97 -5.32 1.94
N GLU A 185 -19.97 -5.08 2.79
CA GLU A 185 -20.35 -3.73 3.21
C GLU A 185 -19.23 -3.06 3.99
N ALA A 186 -18.68 -3.74 5.00
CA ALA A 186 -17.54 -3.25 5.77
C ALA A 186 -16.32 -3.00 4.86
N LEU A 187 -16.02 -3.94 3.95
CA LEU A 187 -14.88 -3.82 3.04
C LEU A 187 -14.98 -2.62 2.11
N ARG A 188 -16.16 -2.36 1.54
CA ARG A 188 -16.38 -1.16 0.72
C ARG A 188 -16.12 0.13 1.49
N GLY A 189 -16.58 0.19 2.75
CA GLY A 189 -16.30 1.32 3.63
C GLY A 189 -14.81 1.51 3.89
N HIS A 190 -14.10 0.44 4.22
CA HIS A 190 -12.66 0.48 4.47
C HIS A 190 -11.85 0.80 3.22
N LEU A 191 -12.19 0.22 2.06
CA LEU A 191 -11.55 0.55 0.78
C LEU A 191 -11.65 2.04 0.46
N GLN A 192 -12.85 2.59 0.59
CA GLN A 192 -13.07 4.02 0.38
C GLN A 192 -12.24 4.87 1.36
N ALA A 193 -12.25 4.53 2.65
CA ALA A 193 -11.51 5.25 3.67
C ALA A 193 -9.99 5.19 3.45
N VAL A 194 -9.45 4.01 3.09
CA VAL A 194 -8.02 3.81 2.83
C VAL A 194 -7.59 4.55 1.57
N VAL A 195 -8.34 4.42 0.46
CA VAL A 195 -8.01 5.13 -0.77
C VAL A 195 -8.05 6.64 -0.54
N GLN A 196 -9.09 7.18 0.07
CA GLN A 196 -9.17 8.61 0.40
C GLN A 196 -8.03 9.09 1.31
N ARG A 197 -7.56 8.26 2.22
CA ARG A 197 -6.43 8.59 3.11
C ARG A 197 -5.12 8.74 2.35
N TYR A 198 -4.85 7.85 1.41
CA TYR A 198 -3.61 7.79 0.64
C TYR A 198 -3.76 8.32 -0.81
N SER A 199 -4.71 9.23 -1.03
CA SER A 199 -4.92 9.91 -2.31
C SER A 199 -4.66 11.40 -2.16
N PHE A 200 -3.66 11.92 -2.86
CA PHE A 200 -3.34 13.34 -2.87
C PHE A 200 -3.95 14.07 -4.07
N THR A 201 -4.34 13.32 -5.09
CA THR A 201 -4.95 13.84 -6.31
C THR A 201 -6.35 13.28 -6.53
N SER A 202 -7.16 13.95 -7.36
CA SER A 202 -8.47 13.46 -7.78
C SER A 202 -8.40 12.20 -8.63
N GLU A 203 -7.29 11.96 -9.30
CA GLU A 203 -7.09 10.74 -10.09
C GLU A 203 -6.89 9.52 -9.19
N GLU A 204 -6.21 9.68 -8.05
CA GLU A 204 -6.07 8.60 -7.05
C GLU A 204 -7.41 8.28 -6.39
N ASP A 205 -8.28 9.26 -6.17
CA ASP A 205 -9.64 9.04 -5.63
C ASP A 205 -10.49 8.13 -6.53
N GLN A 206 -10.16 8.04 -7.84
CA GLN A 206 -10.84 7.18 -8.81
C GLN A 206 -10.26 5.76 -8.91
N GLU A 207 -9.23 5.41 -8.14
CA GLU A 207 -8.58 4.09 -8.20
C GLU A 207 -9.57 2.95 -7.98
N LEU A 208 -10.51 3.07 -7.04
CA LEU A 208 -11.53 2.04 -6.80
C LEU A 208 -12.41 1.79 -8.04
N SER A 209 -12.83 2.86 -8.71
CA SER A 209 -13.63 2.74 -9.94
C SER A 209 -12.85 2.04 -11.03
N ARG A 210 -11.62 2.46 -11.26
CA ARG A 210 -10.76 1.89 -12.31
C ARG A 210 -10.42 0.42 -12.10
N ASN A 211 -10.41 -0.02 -10.86
CA ASN A 211 -10.09 -1.39 -10.49
C ASN A 211 -11.33 -2.24 -10.13
N GLY A 212 -12.55 -1.83 -10.51
CA GLY A 212 -13.78 -2.61 -10.30
C GLY A 212 -14.24 -2.72 -8.83
N LEU A 213 -13.65 -1.93 -7.92
CA LEU A 213 -13.94 -1.97 -6.48
C LEU A 213 -14.86 -0.82 -6.00
N LEU A 214 -15.59 -0.19 -6.90
CA LEU A 214 -16.57 0.83 -6.52
C LEU A 214 -17.68 0.25 -5.65
N ALA A 215 -18.07 1.03 -4.66
CA ALA A 215 -19.27 0.75 -3.87
C ALA A 215 -20.50 0.81 -4.78
N ASN A 216 -21.02 -0.35 -5.17
CA ASN A 216 -22.33 -0.42 -5.80
C ASN A 216 -23.37 -0.73 -4.72
N PRO A 217 -24.34 0.16 -4.48
CA PRO A 217 -25.41 -0.09 -3.51
C PRO A 217 -26.30 -1.27 -3.90
N ASN A 218 -26.28 -1.69 -5.18
CA ASN A 218 -27.08 -2.80 -5.70
C ASN A 218 -26.29 -4.12 -5.61
N LYS A 219 -26.96 -5.18 -5.16
CA LYS A 219 -26.37 -6.53 -5.05
C LYS A 219 -25.87 -7.09 -6.40
N GLU A 220 -26.32 -6.55 -7.51
CA GLU A 220 -25.93 -6.95 -8.87
C GLU A 220 -24.44 -6.78 -9.17
N GLY A 221 -23.77 -5.79 -8.55
CA GLY A 221 -22.32 -5.56 -8.71
C GLY A 221 -21.41 -6.43 -7.82
N ASN A 222 -21.95 -7.34 -7.00
CA ASN A 222 -21.12 -8.17 -6.13
C ASN A 222 -20.20 -9.14 -6.88
N PRO A 223 -20.62 -9.80 -7.98
CA PRO A 223 -19.72 -10.69 -8.72
C PRO A 223 -18.48 -9.99 -9.27
N ASP A 224 -18.63 -8.81 -9.83
CA ASP A 224 -17.52 -8.03 -10.41
C ASP A 224 -16.58 -7.53 -9.29
N PHE A 225 -17.15 -7.07 -8.17
CA PHE A 225 -16.40 -6.70 -6.98
C PHE A 225 -15.60 -7.88 -6.41
N ASP A 226 -16.21 -9.04 -6.28
CA ASP A 226 -15.58 -10.24 -5.77
C ASP A 226 -14.45 -10.71 -6.70
N LEU A 227 -14.68 -10.67 -8.02
CA LEU A 227 -13.67 -11.05 -9.02
C LEU A 227 -12.47 -10.11 -8.94
N ALA A 228 -12.68 -8.80 -9.01
CA ALA A 228 -11.61 -7.81 -8.92
C ALA A 228 -10.79 -7.97 -7.63
N LEU A 229 -11.46 -8.23 -6.51
CA LEU A 229 -10.80 -8.43 -5.23
C LEU A 229 -9.99 -9.73 -5.18
N SER A 230 -10.53 -10.83 -5.72
CA SER A 230 -9.82 -12.11 -5.76
C SER A 230 -8.56 -12.04 -6.64
N GLU A 231 -8.59 -11.32 -7.76
CA GLU A 231 -7.43 -11.08 -8.61
C GLU A 231 -6.34 -10.29 -7.87
N ILE A 232 -6.72 -9.25 -7.13
CA ILE A 232 -5.78 -8.47 -6.33
C ILE A 232 -5.19 -9.34 -5.22
N TYR A 233 -6.02 -10.12 -4.53
CA TYR A 233 -5.57 -11.02 -3.47
C TYR A 233 -4.59 -12.09 -4.00
N ALA A 234 -4.85 -12.65 -5.17
CA ALA A 234 -3.95 -13.61 -5.82
C ALA A 234 -2.57 -12.99 -6.12
N ARG A 235 -2.52 -11.72 -6.57
CA ARG A 235 -1.25 -11.00 -6.75
C ARG A 235 -0.50 -10.81 -5.42
N LEU A 236 -1.22 -10.40 -4.37
CA LEU A 236 -0.65 -10.18 -3.03
C LEU A 236 -0.08 -11.46 -2.41
N THR A 237 -0.72 -12.62 -2.64
CA THR A 237 -0.28 -13.91 -2.08
C THR A 237 0.75 -14.61 -2.97
N GLY A 238 0.68 -14.46 -4.29
CA GLY A 238 1.62 -15.04 -5.25
C GLY A 238 3.01 -14.41 -5.19
N ASP A 239 3.10 -13.12 -4.93
CA ASP A 239 4.38 -12.39 -4.81
C ASP A 239 5.07 -12.65 -3.45
N SER A 240 4.32 -13.08 -2.44
CA SER A 240 4.88 -13.46 -1.12
C SER A 240 5.69 -14.76 -1.14
N GLY A 241 5.53 -15.59 -2.18
CA GLY A 241 6.26 -16.88 -2.34
C GLY A 241 7.63 -16.76 -3.01
N ALA A 242 7.93 -15.67 -3.70
CA ALA A 242 9.19 -15.52 -4.45
C ALA A 242 10.35 -14.93 -3.62
N GLY A 243 10.07 -14.41 -2.42
CA GLY A 243 11.08 -13.77 -1.56
C GLY A 243 11.67 -14.67 -0.45
N ALA A 244 11.23 -15.94 -0.33
CA ALA A 244 11.60 -16.80 0.79
C ALA A 244 12.50 -18.01 0.42
N VAL A 245 13.00 -18.10 -0.80
CA VAL A 245 13.93 -19.18 -1.22
C VAL A 245 15.11 -18.59 -2.00
N SER A 246 16.16 -18.26 -1.32
CA SER A 246 17.59 -18.49 -1.64
C SER A 246 18.47 -17.90 -0.56
#